data_0282413b7fe59337a33dc4c1184c5108
#
_entry.id   0282413b7fe59337a33dc4c1184c5108
#
_cell.length_a   1.000
_cell.length_b   1.000
_cell.length_c   1.000
_cell.angle_alpha   90.00
_cell.angle_beta   90.00
_cell.angle_gamma   90.00
#
_symmetry.space_group_name_H-M   'P 1'
#
loop_
_entity.id
_entity.type
_entity.pdbx_description
1 polymer ?
#
loop_
_entity_poly.entity_id
_entity_poly.type
_entity_poly.pdbx_seq_one_letter_code
_entity_poly.pdbx_strand_id
1 'polypeptide(L)'
;MEQVLQQFYLDGTPVSCEPFGNGHINRTFRVTCSSGRVYTLQRINRVAFRHPEELIENIDAVSRFIAKKNTGLEMVRLCTARGGRKYAVDAQGEFWRAYDYISGGLSLEAPRDCNDFYQAAVAFGQFQHCLLYTSPSPR
;
A
#
# COMPACT_ATOMS: atom_id res chain seq x y z
N MET A 1 1.71 -10.28 16.11
CA MET A 1 1.09 -9.07 15.58
C MET A 1 1.63 -7.80 16.24
N GLU A 2 1.55 -7.68 17.54
CA GLU A 2 2.05 -6.51 18.28
C GLU A 2 3.53 -6.20 17.98
N GLN A 3 4.39 -7.21 18.00
CA GLN A 3 5.82 -7.06 17.69
C GLN A 3 6.08 -6.52 16.27
N VAL A 4 5.19 -6.81 15.33
CA VAL A 4 5.27 -6.28 13.97
C VAL A 4 4.90 -4.79 13.94
N LEU A 5 3.79 -4.44 14.62
CA LEU A 5 3.32 -3.06 14.67
C LEU A 5 4.34 -2.13 15.36
N GLN A 6 5.05 -2.63 16.37
CA GLN A 6 6.09 -1.87 17.06
C GLN A 6 7.31 -1.55 16.19
N GLN A 7 7.48 -2.25 15.07
CA GLN A 7 8.57 -1.96 14.12
C GLN A 7 8.28 -0.75 13.22
N PHE A 8 7.02 -0.34 13.09
CA PHE A 8 6.63 0.80 12.27
C PHE A 8 6.53 2.09 13.09
N TYR A 9 6.89 3.20 12.47
CA TYR A 9 6.62 4.53 13.01
C TYR A 9 5.20 4.94 12.66
N LEU A 10 4.27 4.68 13.58
CA LEU A 10 2.86 5.03 13.44
C LEU A 10 2.55 6.26 14.30
N ASP A 11 1.57 7.05 13.85
CA ASP A 11 1.05 8.15 14.64
C ASP A 11 0.09 7.60 15.70
N GLY A 12 0.53 7.64 16.94
CA GLY A 12 -0.17 7.06 18.10
C GLY A 12 0.18 5.59 18.33
N THR A 13 -0.43 5.04 19.37
CA THR A 13 -0.26 3.63 19.75
C THR A 13 -1.37 2.80 19.15
N PRO A 14 -1.09 1.65 18.52
CA PRO A 14 -2.12 0.74 18.05
C PRO A 14 -3.03 0.29 19.20
N VAL A 15 -4.33 0.51 19.06
CA VAL A 15 -5.36 0.11 20.05
C VAL A 15 -6.25 -1.01 19.54
N SER A 16 -6.36 -1.19 18.22
CA SER A 16 -7.04 -2.34 17.62
C SER A 16 -6.36 -2.78 16.33
N CYS A 17 -6.46 -4.07 16.03
CA CYS A 17 -5.97 -4.67 14.80
C CYS A 17 -6.94 -5.78 14.39
N GLU A 18 -7.72 -5.55 13.34
CA GLU A 18 -8.79 -6.42 12.90
C GLU A 18 -8.58 -6.89 11.46
N PRO A 19 -8.89 -8.15 11.12
CA PRO A 19 -8.91 -8.59 9.75
C PRO A 19 -9.78 -7.68 8.89
N PHE A 20 -9.31 -7.36 7.69
CA PHE A 20 -9.99 -6.42 6.81
C PHE A 20 -9.80 -6.82 5.34
N GLY A 21 -10.86 -6.64 4.55
CA GLY A 21 -10.85 -6.84 3.11
C GLY A 21 -11.08 -8.27 2.66
N ASN A 22 -11.35 -8.43 1.38
CA ASN A 22 -11.65 -9.71 0.72
C ASN A 22 -10.48 -10.23 -0.12
N GLY A 23 -9.27 -9.69 0.10
CA GLY A 23 -8.07 -10.10 -0.64
C GLY A 23 -7.69 -11.55 -0.36
N HIS A 24 -7.47 -12.33 -1.42
CA HIS A 24 -7.12 -13.75 -1.31
C HIS A 24 -5.61 -14.00 -1.33
N ILE A 25 -4.82 -13.01 -1.71
CA ILE A 25 -3.35 -13.15 -1.87
C ILE A 25 -2.64 -12.77 -0.58
N ASN A 26 -2.84 -11.53 -0.11
CA ASN A 26 -2.23 -11.01 1.10
C ASN A 26 -3.22 -11.02 2.27
N ARG A 27 -2.74 -11.32 3.47
CA ARG A 27 -3.55 -11.11 4.68
C ARG A 27 -3.54 -9.65 5.08
N THR A 28 -4.71 -9.04 5.15
CA THR A 28 -4.88 -7.62 5.40
C THR A 28 -5.59 -7.37 6.72
N PHE A 29 -5.13 -6.37 7.45
CA PHE A 29 -5.68 -5.94 8.73
C PHE A 29 -5.85 -4.43 8.74
N ARG A 30 -6.89 -3.97 9.42
CA ARG A 30 -7.10 -2.57 9.74
C ARG A 30 -6.59 -2.30 11.16
N VAL A 31 -5.69 -1.35 11.28
CA VAL A 31 -5.08 -0.95 12.56
C VAL A 31 -5.57 0.45 12.92
N THR A 32 -6.17 0.59 14.08
CA THR A 32 -6.57 1.89 14.63
C THR A 32 -5.61 2.28 15.74
N CYS A 33 -5.11 3.51 15.70
CA CYS A 33 -4.23 4.06 16.71
C CYS A 33 -4.97 5.01 17.68
N SER A 34 -4.36 5.24 18.83
CA SER A 34 -4.89 6.13 19.88
C SER A 34 -5.06 7.58 19.41
N SER A 35 -4.32 8.00 18.42
CA SER A 35 -4.44 9.32 17.77
C SER A 35 -5.70 9.47 16.89
N GLY A 36 -6.41 8.38 16.62
CA GLY A 36 -7.48 8.31 15.63
C GLY A 36 -7.02 7.96 14.22
N ARG A 37 -5.70 7.92 13.97
CA ARG A 37 -5.15 7.48 12.69
C ARG A 37 -5.44 6.00 12.47
N VAL A 38 -5.73 5.66 11.23
CA VAL A 38 -6.01 4.30 10.79
C VAL A 38 -5.02 3.89 9.70
N TYR A 39 -4.50 2.69 9.82
CA TYR A 39 -3.52 2.13 8.87
C TYR A 39 -4.02 0.79 8.35
N THR A 40 -3.55 0.43 7.17
CA THR A 40 -3.68 -0.92 6.63
C THR A 40 -2.37 -1.66 6.84
N LEU A 41 -2.42 -2.80 7.51
CA LEU A 41 -1.28 -3.69 7.70
C LEU A 41 -1.48 -4.94 6.83
N GLN A 42 -0.47 -5.30 6.05
CA GLN A 42 -0.54 -6.49 5.20
C GLN A 42 0.67 -7.40 5.39
N ARG A 43 0.40 -8.70 5.52
CA ARG A 43 1.40 -9.74 5.38
C ARG A 43 1.52 -10.12 3.91
N ILE A 44 2.71 -10.01 3.36
CA ILE A 44 2.99 -10.29 1.95
C ILE A 44 3.08 -11.80 1.75
N ASN A 45 2.34 -12.30 0.76
CA ASN A 45 2.39 -13.70 0.38
C ASN A 45 3.68 -13.99 -0.40
N ARG A 46 4.62 -14.71 0.21
CA ARG A 46 5.92 -15.04 -0.37
C ARG A 46 5.86 -16.06 -1.51
N VAL A 47 4.75 -16.79 -1.64
CA VAL A 47 4.53 -17.70 -2.78
C VAL A 47 4.19 -16.89 -4.02
N ALA A 48 3.32 -15.88 -3.88
CA ALA A 48 2.96 -14.98 -4.96
C ALA A 48 4.09 -13.97 -5.28
N PHE A 49 4.79 -13.50 -4.25
CA PHE A 49 5.87 -12.51 -4.36
C PHE A 49 7.16 -13.07 -3.77
N ARG A 50 8.01 -13.62 -4.61
CA ARG A 50 9.24 -14.31 -4.18
C ARG A 50 10.29 -13.38 -3.59
N HIS A 51 10.28 -12.11 -4.00
CA HIS A 51 11.22 -11.07 -3.55
C HIS A 51 10.44 -9.89 -2.95
N PRO A 52 9.93 -10.03 -1.71
CA PRO A 52 9.08 -9.02 -1.10
C PRO A 52 9.80 -7.68 -0.86
N GLU A 53 11.12 -7.70 -0.61
CA GLU A 53 11.90 -6.47 -0.48
C GLU A 53 11.87 -5.65 -1.77
N GLU A 54 12.15 -6.29 -2.90
CA GLU A 54 12.15 -5.62 -4.22
C GLU A 54 10.76 -5.10 -4.58
N LEU A 55 9.71 -5.86 -4.25
CA LEU A 55 8.33 -5.42 -4.42
C LEU A 55 8.05 -4.13 -3.66
N ILE A 56 8.45 -4.08 -2.39
CA ILE A 56 8.22 -2.92 -1.53
C ILE A 56 9.05 -1.72 -1.99
N GLU A 57 10.30 -1.92 -2.35
CA GLU A 57 11.16 -0.88 -2.90
C GLU A 57 10.59 -0.29 -4.19
N ASN A 58 10.07 -1.13 -5.09
CA ASN A 58 9.42 -0.67 -6.31
C ASN A 58 8.17 0.14 -6.03
N ILE A 59 7.31 -0.31 -5.11
CA ILE A 59 6.11 0.45 -4.72
C ILE A 59 6.49 1.81 -4.13
N ASP A 60 7.47 1.86 -3.25
CA ASP A 60 7.94 3.10 -2.63
C ASP A 60 8.53 4.05 -3.68
N ALA A 61 9.35 3.54 -4.59
CA ALA A 61 9.95 4.33 -5.66
C ALA A 61 8.91 4.92 -6.61
N VAL A 62 7.94 4.13 -7.05
CA VAL A 62 6.84 4.56 -7.92
C VAL A 62 5.95 5.57 -7.20
N SER A 63 5.60 5.32 -5.95
CA SER A 63 4.77 6.24 -5.15
C SER A 63 5.44 7.60 -4.97
N ARG A 64 6.74 7.62 -4.67
CA ARG A 64 7.50 8.87 -4.56
C ARG A 64 7.63 9.60 -5.89
N PHE A 65 7.83 8.87 -6.97
CA PHE A 65 7.91 9.43 -8.32
C PHE A 65 6.61 10.13 -8.71
N ILE A 66 5.47 9.48 -8.51
CA ILE A 66 4.15 10.04 -8.81
C ILE A 66 3.85 11.25 -7.91
N ALA A 67 4.19 11.18 -6.63
CA ALA A 67 3.98 12.29 -5.71
C ALA A 67 4.74 13.57 -6.12
N LYS A 68 5.94 13.44 -6.68
CA LYS A 68 6.73 14.57 -7.17
C LYS A 68 6.14 15.24 -8.42
N LYS A 69 5.31 14.53 -9.17
CA LYS A 69 4.74 15.03 -10.43
C LYS A 69 3.53 15.94 -10.23
N ASN A 70 2.94 15.95 -9.05
CA ASN A 70 1.75 16.76 -8.71
C ASN A 70 0.61 16.60 -9.73
N THR A 71 0.35 15.36 -10.14
CA THR A 71 -0.66 15.02 -11.17
C THR A 71 -2.06 14.89 -10.62
N GLY A 72 -2.24 15.00 -9.30
CA GLY A 72 -3.50 14.71 -8.61
C GLY A 72 -3.78 13.22 -8.42
N LEU A 73 -2.92 12.34 -8.93
CA LEU A 73 -3.01 10.90 -8.71
C LEU A 73 -2.44 10.55 -7.32
N GLU A 74 -3.26 9.98 -6.47
CA GLU A 74 -2.85 9.52 -5.15
C GLU A 74 -2.40 8.05 -5.22
N MET A 75 -1.25 7.79 -4.62
CA MET A 75 -0.70 6.45 -4.48
C MET A 75 -0.65 6.03 -3.02
N VAL A 76 -0.55 4.73 -2.80
CA VAL A 76 -0.33 4.17 -1.45
C VAL A 76 0.91 4.78 -0.82
N ARG A 77 0.78 5.30 0.38
CA ARG A 77 1.91 5.82 1.16
C ARG A 77 2.35 4.79 2.18
N LEU A 78 3.49 4.15 1.93
CA LEU A 78 4.06 3.17 2.84
C LEU A 78 4.60 3.84 4.12
N CYS A 79 4.30 3.22 5.26
CA CYS A 79 4.87 3.62 6.54
C CYS A 79 6.32 3.19 6.63
N THR A 80 7.14 4.03 7.27
CA THR A 80 8.53 3.71 7.53
C THR A 80 8.63 2.81 8.76
N ALA A 81 9.43 1.76 8.67
CA ALA A 81 9.80 0.89 9.77
C ALA A 81 11.13 1.33 10.38
N ARG A 82 11.49 0.74 11.50
CA ARG A 82 12.79 0.96 12.16
C ARG A 82 13.93 0.60 11.22
N GLY A 83 14.98 1.40 11.23
CA GLY A 83 16.11 1.28 10.30
C GLY A 83 15.88 1.90 8.94
N GLY A 84 14.78 2.66 8.75
CA GLY A 84 14.47 3.37 7.50
C GLY A 84 13.86 2.50 6.40
N ARG A 85 13.60 1.22 6.69
CA ARG A 85 12.96 0.30 5.75
C ARG A 85 11.46 0.58 5.64
N LYS A 86 10.85 0.15 4.53
CA LYS A 86 9.40 0.26 4.29
C LYS A 86 8.66 -1.07 4.55
N TYR A 87 9.29 -1.97 5.30
CA TYR A 87 8.73 -3.25 5.69
C TYR A 87 9.22 -3.66 7.07
N ALA A 88 8.50 -4.58 7.69
CA ALA A 88 8.91 -5.26 8.92
C ALA A 88 8.98 -6.77 8.66
N VAL A 89 9.77 -7.46 9.46
CA VAL A 89 9.88 -8.92 9.43
C VAL A 89 9.50 -9.45 10.81
N ASP A 90 8.63 -10.45 10.86
CA ASP A 90 8.26 -11.10 12.12
C ASP A 90 9.25 -12.22 12.52
N ALA A 91 9.01 -12.83 13.68
CA ALA A 91 9.85 -13.90 14.19
C ALA A 91 9.86 -15.16 13.31
N GLN A 92 8.87 -15.33 12.44
CA GLN A 92 8.76 -16.43 11.47
C GLN A 92 9.42 -16.10 10.13
N GLY A 93 9.97 -14.89 9.98
CA GLY A 93 10.57 -14.43 8.73
C GLY A 93 9.55 -13.96 7.69
N GLU A 94 8.31 -13.72 8.09
CA GLU A 94 7.28 -13.19 7.20
C GLU A 94 7.40 -11.67 7.05
N PHE A 95 7.18 -11.19 5.84
CA PHE A 95 7.28 -9.77 5.50
C PHE A 95 5.93 -9.07 5.65
N TRP A 96 5.98 -7.88 6.26
CA TRP A 96 4.83 -7.05 6.55
C TRP A 96 5.07 -5.63 6.04
N ARG A 97 4.03 -5.03 5.49
CA ARG A 97 4.00 -3.61 5.14
C ARG A 97 2.80 -2.94 5.77
N ALA A 98 2.94 -1.65 6.06
CA ALA A 98 1.84 -0.82 6.52
C ALA A 98 1.74 0.42 5.63
N TYR A 99 0.52 0.92 5.44
CA TYR A 99 0.25 2.14 4.70
C TYR A 99 -0.99 2.83 5.23
N ASP A 100 -1.14 4.11 4.91
CA ASP A 100 -2.30 4.88 5.34
C ASP A 100 -3.58 4.22 4.84
N TYR A 101 -4.57 4.09 5.72
CA TYR A 101 -5.87 3.56 5.36
C TYR A 101 -6.59 4.54 4.43
N ILE A 102 -7.09 4.03 3.31
CA ILE A 102 -7.86 4.80 2.35
C ILE A 102 -9.33 4.78 2.80
N SER A 103 -9.79 5.88 3.40
CA SER A 103 -11.17 6.03 3.84
C SER A 103 -12.11 6.34 2.66
N GLY A 104 -13.36 5.91 2.77
CA GLY A 104 -14.38 6.16 1.75
C GLY A 104 -14.20 5.35 0.46
N GLY A 105 -13.21 4.46 0.40
CA GLY A 105 -13.04 3.56 -0.71
C GLY A 105 -14.10 2.45 -0.73
N LEU A 106 -14.54 2.08 -1.92
CA LEU A 106 -15.44 0.97 -2.16
C LEU A 106 -14.70 -0.11 -2.94
N SER A 107 -14.64 -1.31 -2.36
CA SER A 107 -14.08 -2.48 -3.05
C SER A 107 -15.20 -3.26 -3.70
N LEU A 108 -15.11 -3.44 -5.01
CA LEU A 108 -16.08 -4.19 -5.80
C LEU A 108 -15.43 -5.51 -6.26
N GLU A 109 -16.15 -6.63 -6.10
CA GLU A 109 -15.72 -7.93 -6.64
C GLU A 109 -15.98 -8.02 -8.16
N ALA A 110 -16.98 -7.29 -8.62
CA ALA A 110 -17.31 -7.17 -10.04
C ALA A 110 -17.84 -5.76 -10.31
N PRO A 111 -17.69 -5.24 -11.53
CA PRO A 111 -18.25 -3.95 -11.89
C PRO A 111 -19.80 -4.04 -11.87
N ARG A 112 -20.41 -2.99 -11.35
CA ARG A 112 -21.89 -2.88 -11.27
C ARG A 112 -22.49 -2.46 -12.61
N ASP A 113 -21.75 -1.65 -13.38
CA ASP A 113 -22.16 -1.09 -14.65
C ASP A 113 -20.95 -0.69 -15.52
N CYS A 114 -21.21 -0.17 -16.71
CA CYS A 114 -20.16 0.30 -17.62
C CYS A 114 -19.36 1.47 -17.07
N ASN A 115 -19.94 2.29 -16.19
CA ASN A 115 -19.22 3.41 -15.58
C ASN A 115 -18.11 2.95 -14.66
N ASP A 116 -18.28 1.87 -13.91
CA ASP A 116 -17.22 1.30 -13.07
C ASP A 116 -16.02 0.87 -13.93
N PHE A 117 -16.25 0.25 -15.08
CA PHE A 117 -15.19 -0.06 -16.06
C PHE A 117 -14.50 1.18 -16.60
N TYR A 118 -15.31 2.19 -16.97
CA TYR A 118 -14.78 3.46 -17.47
C TYR A 118 -13.87 4.14 -16.46
N GLN A 119 -14.29 4.24 -15.19
CA GLN A 119 -13.51 4.86 -14.14
C GLN A 119 -12.22 4.09 -13.87
N ALA A 120 -12.26 2.76 -13.84
CA ALA A 120 -11.08 1.93 -13.70
C ALA A 120 -10.10 2.12 -14.86
N ALA A 121 -10.60 2.17 -16.10
CA ALA A 121 -9.78 2.39 -17.29
C ALA A 121 -9.13 3.78 -17.30
N VAL A 122 -9.87 4.82 -16.90
CA VAL A 122 -9.34 6.19 -16.76
C VAL A 122 -8.23 6.24 -15.71
N ALA A 123 -8.44 5.67 -14.52
CA ALA A 123 -7.43 5.65 -13.47
C ALA A 123 -6.17 4.90 -13.91
N PHE A 124 -6.32 3.76 -14.55
CA PHE A 124 -5.19 2.98 -15.07
C PHE A 124 -4.46 3.71 -16.20
N GLY A 125 -5.18 4.36 -17.10
CA GLY A 125 -4.61 5.18 -18.17
C GLY A 125 -3.84 6.38 -17.63
N GLN A 126 -4.35 7.05 -16.61
CA GLN A 126 -3.64 8.16 -15.93
C GLN A 126 -2.35 7.67 -15.27
N PHE A 127 -2.38 6.50 -14.62
CA PHE A 127 -1.21 5.88 -14.03
C PHE A 127 -0.14 5.59 -15.09
N GLN A 128 -0.53 4.95 -16.19
CA GLN A 128 0.38 4.68 -17.32
C GLN A 128 0.96 5.97 -17.91
N HIS A 129 0.13 6.98 -18.10
CA HIS A 129 0.58 8.27 -18.62
C HIS A 129 1.64 8.91 -17.72
N CYS A 130 1.44 8.89 -16.42
CA CYS A 130 2.42 9.40 -15.46
C CYS A 130 3.77 8.70 -15.56
N LEU A 131 3.79 7.39 -15.80
CA LEU A 131 5.02 6.60 -15.89
C LEU A 131 5.74 6.76 -17.23
N LEU A 132 4.98 6.81 -18.33
CA LEU A 132 5.56 6.78 -19.69
C LEU A 132 6.05 8.14 -20.18
N TYR A 133 5.31 9.22 -19.89
CA TYR A 133 5.56 10.54 -20.46
C TYR A 133 6.41 11.47 -19.59
N THR A 134 6.92 10.99 -18.50
CA THR A 134 7.65 11.80 -17.53
C THR A 134 9.10 11.39 -17.36
N SER A 135 9.51 10.28 -17.93
CA SER A 135 10.94 9.96 -18.08
C SER A 135 11.50 10.74 -19.26
N PRO A 136 12.64 11.45 -19.10
CA PRO A 136 13.32 12.01 -20.26
C PRO A 136 13.62 10.87 -21.23
N SER A 137 13.25 11.05 -22.49
CA SER A 137 13.60 10.07 -23.52
C SER A 137 15.09 9.82 -23.49
N PRO A 138 15.57 8.57 -23.45
CA PRO A 138 16.98 8.30 -23.58
C PRO A 138 17.42 8.84 -24.95
N ARG A 139 18.38 9.72 -24.91
CA ARG A 139 19.03 10.23 -26.10
C ARG A 139 20.10 9.26 -26.55
#